data_f103892d76cb0f10e5d65ce2937d6f05
#
_entry.id   f103892d76cb0f10e5d65ce2937d6f05
#
_cell.length_a   1.000
_cell.length_b   1.000
_cell.length_c   1.000
_cell.angle_alpha   90.00
_cell.angle_beta   90.00
_cell.angle_gamma   90.00
#
_symmetry.space_group_name_H-M   'P 1'
#
loop_
_entity.id
_entity.type
_entity.pdbx_description
1 polymer ?
#
loop_
_entity_poly.entity_id
_entity_poly.type
_entity_poly.pdbx_seq_one_letter_code
_entity_poly.pdbx_strand_id
1 'polypeptide(L)'
;VQAWQSSYLSNLIREESYSLDAKEVRTYFHFDKVQNGIFQLTENLFDVKIVPWKTETWHEDVTAWEVRENGLALGRFYLDMHPRPDKYKHAAHWTLRSGLSNSEQIPLSGLATNIPKEYYYERPFILLED
;
A
#
# COMPACT_ATOMS: atom_id res chain seq x y z
N VAL A 1 5.28 6.81 33.56
CA VAL A 1 5.35 6.02 32.31
C VAL A 1 6.48 6.59 31.48
N GLN A 2 7.43 5.76 31.10
CA GLN A 2 8.51 6.17 30.20
C GLN A 2 8.01 6.14 28.75
N ALA A 3 8.56 7.00 27.89
CA ALA A 3 8.12 7.12 26.50
C ALA A 3 8.14 5.76 25.73
N TRP A 4 9.15 4.92 25.98
CA TRP A 4 9.27 3.60 25.37
C TRP A 4 8.22 2.57 25.85
N GLN A 5 7.52 2.83 26.95
CA GLN A 5 6.45 1.97 27.47
C GLN A 5 5.09 2.31 26.86
N SER A 6 4.97 3.44 26.18
CA SER A 6 3.68 3.96 25.69
C SER A 6 2.97 2.97 24.75
N SER A 7 3.65 2.45 23.74
CA SER A 7 3.08 1.49 22.80
C SER A 7 2.64 0.19 23.49
N TYR A 8 3.47 -0.32 24.41
CA TYR A 8 3.13 -1.53 25.17
C TYR A 8 1.87 -1.33 26.02
N LEU A 9 1.80 -0.22 26.77
CA LEU A 9 0.64 0.08 27.60
C LEU A 9 -0.62 0.34 26.77
N SER A 10 -0.48 0.99 25.62
CA SER A 10 -1.59 1.20 24.69
C SER A 10 -2.15 -0.12 24.15
N ASN A 11 -1.28 -1.10 23.87
CA ASN A 11 -1.71 -2.42 23.43
C ASN A 11 -2.44 -3.16 24.56
N LEU A 12 -1.93 -3.12 25.79
CA LEU A 12 -2.62 -3.72 26.94
C LEU A 12 -4.03 -3.13 27.14
N ILE A 13 -4.17 -1.80 27.02
CA ILE A 13 -5.47 -1.14 27.15
C ILE A 13 -6.42 -1.59 26.02
N ARG A 14 -5.93 -1.77 24.79
CA ARG A 14 -6.74 -2.27 23.67
C ARG A 14 -7.20 -3.70 23.90
N GLU A 15 -6.30 -4.57 24.35
CA GLU A 15 -6.65 -5.96 24.70
C GLU A 15 -7.70 -6.01 25.82
N GLU A 16 -7.52 -5.25 26.89
CA GLU A 16 -8.43 -5.21 28.02
C GLU A 16 -9.80 -4.57 27.67
N SER A 17 -9.80 -3.46 26.92
CA SER A 17 -11.02 -2.70 26.65
C SER A 17 -11.84 -3.26 25.47
N TYR A 18 -11.20 -3.88 24.48
CA TYR A 18 -11.84 -4.28 23.23
C TYR A 18 -11.70 -5.78 22.93
N SER A 19 -10.99 -6.54 23.78
CA SER A 19 -10.64 -7.94 23.53
C SER A 19 -9.99 -8.14 22.14
N LEU A 20 -9.23 -7.14 21.70
CA LEU A 20 -8.60 -7.11 20.38
C LEU A 20 -7.16 -7.61 20.48
N ASP A 21 -6.91 -8.81 19.97
CA ASP A 21 -5.55 -9.29 19.71
C ASP A 21 -5.12 -8.88 18.30
N ALA A 22 -4.25 -7.87 18.22
CA ALA A 22 -3.71 -7.39 16.94
C ALA A 22 -2.95 -8.48 16.17
N LYS A 23 -2.38 -9.48 16.83
CA LYS A 23 -1.69 -10.60 16.20
C LYS A 23 -2.69 -11.54 15.50
N GLU A 24 -3.83 -11.80 16.13
CA GLU A 24 -4.91 -12.58 15.54
C GLU A 24 -5.51 -11.87 14.33
N VAL A 25 -5.86 -10.59 14.49
CA VAL A 25 -6.42 -9.75 13.41
C VAL A 25 -5.47 -9.68 12.21
N ARG A 26 -4.17 -9.58 12.43
CA ARG A 26 -3.15 -9.57 11.37
C ARG A 26 -3.24 -10.78 10.44
N THR A 27 -3.66 -11.94 10.92
CA THR A 27 -3.78 -13.16 10.10
C THR A 27 -4.78 -13.05 8.95
N TYR A 28 -5.74 -12.12 9.05
CA TYR A 28 -6.74 -11.85 8.02
C TYR A 28 -6.26 -10.89 6.93
N PHE A 29 -5.21 -10.10 7.19
CA PHE A 29 -4.69 -9.09 6.28
C PHE A 29 -3.51 -9.63 5.46
N HIS A 30 -3.82 -10.55 4.55
CA HIS A 30 -2.85 -11.01 3.57
C HIS A 30 -2.63 -9.92 2.51
N PHE A 31 -1.37 -9.57 2.21
CA PHE A 31 -1.02 -8.45 1.32
C PHE A 31 -1.78 -8.46 0.00
N ASP A 32 -1.72 -9.57 -0.75
CA ASP A 32 -2.37 -9.67 -2.07
C ASP A 32 -3.88 -9.51 -1.99
N LYS A 33 -4.51 -10.06 -0.93
CA LYS A 33 -5.95 -9.93 -0.73
C LYS A 33 -6.35 -8.49 -0.42
N VAL A 34 -5.58 -7.80 0.40
CA VAL A 34 -5.82 -6.40 0.74
C VAL A 34 -5.62 -5.52 -0.48
N GLN A 35 -4.52 -5.68 -1.21
CA GLN A 35 -4.28 -4.93 -2.44
C GLN A 35 -5.41 -5.12 -3.46
N ASN A 36 -5.79 -6.36 -3.72
CA ASN A 36 -6.89 -6.67 -4.64
C ASN A 36 -8.23 -6.11 -4.14
N GLY A 37 -8.49 -6.19 -2.83
CA GLY A 37 -9.70 -5.62 -2.21
C GLY A 37 -9.76 -4.10 -2.36
N ILE A 38 -8.64 -3.40 -2.17
CA ILE A 38 -8.53 -1.95 -2.39
C ILE A 38 -8.77 -1.61 -3.86
N PHE A 39 -8.18 -2.36 -4.79
CA PHE A 39 -8.38 -2.14 -6.22
C PHE A 39 -9.85 -2.33 -6.60
N GLN A 40 -10.48 -3.43 -6.21
CA GLN A 40 -11.90 -3.67 -6.45
C GLN A 40 -12.81 -2.60 -5.85
N LEU A 41 -12.53 -2.17 -4.63
CA LEU A 41 -13.27 -1.08 -4.00
C LEU A 41 -13.16 0.22 -4.80
N THR A 42 -11.95 0.57 -5.21
CA THR A 42 -11.68 1.77 -6.03
C THR A 42 -12.38 1.68 -7.38
N GLU A 43 -12.28 0.54 -8.07
CA GLU A 43 -12.95 0.30 -9.34
C GLU A 43 -14.47 0.48 -9.23
N ASN A 44 -15.07 -0.09 -8.18
CA ASN A 44 -16.51 -0.01 -7.95
C ASN A 44 -16.99 1.40 -7.55
N LEU A 45 -16.19 2.14 -6.78
CA LEU A 45 -16.57 3.48 -6.33
C LEU A 45 -16.46 4.55 -7.43
N PHE A 46 -15.47 4.40 -8.32
CA PHE A 46 -15.15 5.43 -9.31
C PHE A 46 -15.46 5.01 -10.75
N ASP A 47 -16.00 3.81 -10.94
CA ASP A 47 -16.27 3.23 -12.27
C ASP A 47 -15.04 3.22 -13.19
N VAL A 48 -13.90 2.86 -12.61
CA VAL A 48 -12.60 2.77 -13.30
C VAL A 48 -12.10 1.33 -13.33
N LYS A 49 -11.02 1.08 -14.09
CA LYS A 49 -10.28 -0.17 -14.07
C LYS A 49 -8.82 0.09 -13.72
N ILE A 50 -8.28 -0.73 -12.84
CA ILE A 50 -6.86 -0.71 -12.47
C ILE A 50 -6.19 -1.91 -13.13
N VAL A 51 -5.31 -1.64 -14.07
CA VAL A 51 -4.65 -2.69 -14.86
C VAL A 51 -3.12 -2.60 -14.73
N PRO A 52 -2.40 -3.72 -14.85
CA PRO A 52 -0.94 -3.68 -14.89
C PRO A 52 -0.46 -2.82 -16.06
N TRP A 53 0.50 -1.94 -15.77
CA TRP A 53 1.18 -1.12 -16.76
C TRP A 53 2.59 -1.63 -17.01
N LYS A 54 2.85 -2.10 -18.23
CA LYS A 54 4.16 -2.61 -18.61
C LYS A 54 5.11 -1.45 -18.87
N THR A 55 6.04 -1.24 -17.96
CA THR A 55 7.06 -0.19 -18.02
C THR A 55 8.31 -0.61 -17.23
N GLU A 56 9.38 0.13 -17.39
CA GLU A 56 10.57 -0.05 -16.57
C GLU A 56 10.31 0.41 -15.13
N THR A 57 10.90 -0.30 -14.19
CA THR A 57 10.86 0.00 -12.77
C THR A 57 12.29 0.04 -12.21
N TRP A 58 12.50 0.76 -11.12
CA TRP A 58 13.82 0.89 -10.47
C TRP A 58 14.21 -0.29 -9.59
N HIS A 59 13.29 -1.25 -9.38
CA HIS A 59 13.54 -2.47 -8.62
C HIS A 59 12.52 -3.55 -9.01
N GLU A 60 12.90 -4.81 -8.90
CA GLU A 60 12.03 -5.95 -9.25
C GLU A 60 10.74 -6.05 -8.41
N ASP A 61 10.77 -5.55 -7.17
CA ASP A 61 9.61 -5.53 -6.28
C ASP A 61 8.63 -4.37 -6.54
N VAL A 62 8.98 -3.47 -7.41
CA VAL A 62 8.11 -2.34 -7.77
C VAL A 62 7.13 -2.76 -8.84
N THR A 63 5.85 -2.54 -8.56
CA THR A 63 4.79 -2.78 -9.54
C THR A 63 4.26 -1.47 -10.11
N ALA A 64 3.83 -1.51 -11.36
CA ALA A 64 3.31 -0.34 -12.07
C ALA A 64 1.89 -0.62 -12.56
N TRP A 65 1.02 0.36 -12.40
CA TRP A 65 -0.41 0.27 -12.63
C TRP A 65 -0.93 1.47 -13.39
N GLU A 66 -1.98 1.24 -14.18
CA GLU A 66 -2.68 2.26 -14.92
C GLU A 66 -4.17 2.25 -14.55
N VAL A 67 -4.70 3.43 -14.24
CA VAL A 67 -6.13 3.65 -14.02
C VAL A 67 -6.77 4.02 -15.35
N ARG A 68 -7.83 3.32 -15.73
CA ARG A 68 -8.58 3.54 -16.96
C ARG A 68 -10.04 3.81 -16.69
N GLU A 69 -10.61 4.74 -17.46
CA GLU A 69 -12.04 4.97 -17.56
C GLU A 69 -12.45 4.86 -19.04
N ASN A 70 -13.46 4.06 -19.31
CA ASN A 70 -13.94 3.82 -20.69
C ASN A 70 -12.82 3.46 -21.70
N GLY A 71 -11.79 2.75 -21.24
CA GLY A 71 -10.63 2.35 -22.04
C GLY A 71 -9.53 3.42 -22.15
N LEU A 72 -9.76 4.64 -21.71
CA LEU A 72 -8.77 5.73 -21.71
C LEU A 72 -7.97 5.74 -20.42
N ALA A 73 -6.66 5.94 -20.51
CA ALA A 73 -5.79 6.07 -19.35
C ALA A 73 -6.02 7.42 -18.65
N LEU A 74 -6.45 7.38 -17.39
CA LEU A 74 -6.62 8.56 -16.55
C LEU A 74 -5.35 8.94 -15.79
N GLY A 75 -4.59 7.95 -15.38
CA GLY A 75 -3.38 8.15 -14.58
C GLY A 75 -2.62 6.86 -14.39
N ARG A 76 -1.38 6.98 -13.87
CA ARG A 76 -0.49 5.86 -13.60
C ARG A 76 0.14 5.99 -12.23
N PHE A 77 0.49 4.85 -11.64
CA PHE A 77 1.17 4.86 -10.36
C PHE A 77 2.09 3.65 -10.20
N TYR A 78 3.12 3.86 -9.39
CA TYR A 78 4.01 2.80 -8.91
C TYR A 78 3.68 2.45 -7.47
N LEU A 79 3.77 1.17 -7.16
CA LEU A 79 3.73 0.65 -5.80
C LEU A 79 5.09 0.05 -5.46
N ASP A 80 5.80 0.71 -4.56
CA ASP A 80 7.06 0.27 -3.98
C ASP A 80 6.81 -0.13 -2.52
N MET A 81 6.30 -1.34 -2.32
CA MET A 81 5.64 -1.72 -1.08
C MET A 81 6.57 -2.39 -0.06
N HIS A 82 7.69 -2.97 -0.49
CA HIS A 82 8.49 -3.85 0.35
C HIS A 82 9.80 -3.20 0.82
N PRO A 83 10.30 -3.55 2.03
CA PRO A 83 11.55 -3.04 2.54
C PRO A 83 12.76 -3.61 1.79
N ARG A 84 13.81 -2.80 1.66
CA ARG A 84 15.13 -3.21 1.16
C ARG A 84 16.22 -2.27 1.68
N PRO A 85 17.51 -2.62 1.58
CA PRO A 85 18.60 -1.73 1.92
C PRO A 85 18.47 -0.38 1.20
N ASP A 86 18.82 0.70 1.88
CA ASP A 86 18.84 2.09 1.39
C ASP A 86 17.50 2.69 0.94
N LYS A 87 16.39 1.96 1.13
CA LYS A 87 15.06 2.48 0.87
C LYS A 87 14.60 3.42 1.99
N TYR A 88 13.78 4.40 1.64
CA TYR A 88 13.06 5.27 2.57
C TYR A 88 12.24 4.45 3.58
N LYS A 89 12.41 4.75 4.87
CA LYS A 89 11.90 3.88 5.96
C LYS A 89 10.44 4.11 6.35
N HIS A 90 9.84 5.19 5.87
CA HIS A 90 8.45 5.54 6.18
C HIS A 90 7.54 5.38 4.96
N ALA A 91 6.23 5.29 5.18
CA ALA A 91 5.26 5.38 4.11
C ALA A 91 5.23 6.81 3.54
N ALA A 92 5.23 6.92 2.23
CA ALA A 92 5.11 8.21 1.56
C ALA A 92 4.53 8.05 0.16
N HIS A 93 3.78 9.06 -0.25
CA HIS A 93 3.25 9.21 -1.60
C HIS A 93 3.87 10.45 -2.25
N TRP A 94 4.32 10.30 -3.48
CA TRP A 94 4.90 11.39 -4.28
C TRP A 94 4.18 11.56 -5.60
N THR A 95 3.93 12.79 -5.98
CA THR A 95 3.58 13.13 -7.35
C THR A 95 4.87 13.17 -8.17
N LEU A 96 5.03 12.23 -9.09
CA LEU A 96 6.19 12.15 -9.99
C LEU A 96 5.99 13.04 -11.22
N ARG A 97 4.75 13.17 -11.68
CA ARG A 97 4.35 14.03 -12.78
C ARG A 97 2.91 14.46 -12.61
N SER A 98 2.64 15.75 -12.68
CA SER A 98 1.26 16.27 -12.64
C SER A 98 0.55 16.01 -13.96
N GLY A 99 -0.76 15.76 -13.91
CA GLY A 99 -1.60 15.77 -15.10
C GLY A 99 -1.83 17.22 -15.59
N LEU A 100 -2.03 17.40 -16.88
CA LEU A 100 -2.36 18.68 -17.48
C LEU A 100 -3.65 18.54 -18.30
N SER A 101 -4.67 19.31 -17.96
CA SER A 101 -5.97 19.26 -18.63
C SER A 101 -5.95 19.63 -20.11
N ASN A 102 -4.94 20.35 -20.53
CA ASN A 102 -4.79 20.85 -21.92
C ASN A 102 -3.80 20.04 -22.76
N SER A 103 -3.39 18.86 -22.28
CA SER A 103 -2.44 18.00 -22.98
C SER A 103 -2.76 16.53 -22.72
N GLU A 104 -2.11 15.65 -23.49
CA GLU A 104 -2.17 14.20 -23.26
C GLU A 104 -1.37 13.75 -22.02
N GLN A 105 -0.84 14.69 -21.24
CA GLN A 105 -0.05 14.38 -20.07
C GLN A 105 -0.93 13.94 -18.90
N ILE A 106 -1.01 12.64 -18.68
CA ILE A 106 -1.70 12.07 -17.54
C ILE A 106 -0.81 12.09 -16.27
N PRO A 107 -1.41 12.15 -15.07
CA PRO A 107 -0.68 12.13 -13.81
C PRO A 107 0.07 10.80 -13.60
N LEU A 108 1.19 10.89 -12.92
CA LEU A 108 2.00 9.77 -12.49
C LEU A 108 2.39 9.98 -11.02
N SER A 109 2.19 8.97 -10.21
CA SER A 109 2.56 9.01 -8.80
C SER A 109 3.31 7.75 -8.36
N GLY A 110 3.88 7.79 -7.17
CA GLY A 110 4.49 6.63 -6.53
C GLY A 110 4.13 6.58 -5.06
N LEU A 111 3.76 5.40 -4.59
CA LEU A 111 3.57 5.09 -3.18
C LEU A 111 4.68 4.15 -2.73
N ALA A 112 5.41 4.54 -1.71
CA ALA A 112 6.37 3.67 -1.04
C ALA A 112 5.89 3.35 0.38
N THR A 113 6.07 2.10 0.78
CA THR A 113 5.85 1.61 2.14
C THR A 113 6.96 0.62 2.50
N ASN A 114 6.90 0.02 3.68
CA ASN A 114 7.85 -1.02 4.08
C ASN A 114 7.10 -2.24 4.61
N ILE A 115 6.07 -2.64 3.90
CA ILE A 115 5.32 -3.86 4.21
C ILE A 115 6.24 -5.05 3.92
N PRO A 116 6.48 -5.83 4.89
CA PRO A 116 7.38 -6.95 4.76
C PRO A 116 6.94 -7.94 3.66
N LYS A 117 7.88 -8.49 2.86
CA LYS A 117 7.62 -9.40 1.73
C LYS A 117 7.58 -10.87 2.17
N GLU A 118 8.42 -11.21 3.08
CA GLU A 118 8.58 -12.57 3.59
C GLU A 118 8.52 -12.59 5.11
N TYR A 119 7.92 -13.60 5.62
CA TYR A 119 7.88 -13.87 7.04
C TYR A 119 8.21 -15.30 7.35
N TYR A 120 8.71 -15.45 8.55
CA TYR A 120 8.90 -16.69 9.29
C TYR A 120 7.66 -17.61 9.31
N TYR A 121 6.57 -17.13 8.73
CA TYR A 121 5.36 -17.89 8.48
C TYR A 121 5.02 -17.74 7.01
N GLU A 122 4.70 -18.76 6.31
CA GLU A 122 4.45 -18.89 4.86
C GLU A 122 3.49 -17.87 4.21
N ARG A 123 3.23 -16.72 4.84
CA ARG A 123 2.30 -15.68 4.38
C ARG A 123 2.78 -14.28 4.76
N PRO A 124 2.90 -13.35 3.81
CA PRO A 124 3.17 -11.96 4.09
C PRO A 124 1.95 -11.27 4.71
N PHE A 125 2.11 -10.63 5.84
CA PHE A 125 1.05 -9.88 6.52
C PHE A 125 1.34 -8.38 6.50
N ILE A 126 0.30 -7.57 6.43
CA ILE A 126 0.40 -6.13 6.64
C ILE A 126 0.55 -5.89 8.14
N LEU A 127 1.54 -5.10 8.52
CA LEU A 127 1.68 -4.64 9.89
C LEU A 127 0.60 -3.58 10.16
N LEU A 128 -0.13 -3.74 11.25
CA LEU A 128 -1.17 -2.78 11.66
C LEU A 128 -0.61 -1.58 12.46
N GLU A 129 0.71 -1.39 12.45
CA GLU A 129 1.40 -0.43 13.34
C GLU A 129 1.95 0.81 12.62
N ASP A 130 1.38 1.22 11.50
CA ASP A 130 1.75 2.50 10.87
C ASP A 130 0.53 3.40 10.66
#